data_3c762697b74238354eda789a9a8211b0
#
_entry.id   3c762697b74238354eda789a9a8211b0
#
_cell.length_a   1.000
_cell.length_b   1.000
_cell.length_c   1.000
_cell.angle_alpha   90.00
_cell.angle_beta   90.00
_cell.angle_gamma   90.00
#
_symmetry.space_group_name_H-M   'P 1'
#
loop_
_entity.id
_entity.type
_entity.pdbx_description
1 polymer ?
#
loop_
_entity_poly.entity_id
_entity_poly.type
_entity_poly.pdbx_seq_one_letter_code
_entity_poly.pdbx_strand_id
1 'polypeptide(L)'
;MKRLLFFSYIMMLLYTVWLFVSGRMMFTFIVQDPSIGLALTYTVMITTITIFLNIVLALLAGWHLAGKLRLWHDVFVLLPLILPVIAVMGGIQLALLWIGIPDHLIGVLLIHLMVTLPFSIQIFKNRFLELEQEIPSLVRLFKGSLKTMWIFVYFPLLSGSLYTVVVLTTVISLSQYAITAFIGGGLIPTVTTLLFPYLQSSNSYIVHTSVFLLITMIGLFALFMKLLISISKKVVTSFL
;
A
#
# COMPACT_ATOMS: atom_id res chain seq x y z
N MET A 1 5.33 4.15 -25.09
CA MET A 1 5.04 3.96 -23.66
C MET A 1 4.22 2.70 -23.40
N LYS A 2 2.99 2.51 -23.94
CA LYS A 2 2.17 1.28 -23.70
C LYS A 2 2.88 -0.03 -24.05
N ARG A 3 3.66 -0.10 -25.15
CA ARG A 3 4.42 -1.30 -25.56
C ARG A 3 5.56 -1.64 -24.59
N LEU A 4 6.23 -0.64 -24.02
CA LEU A 4 7.31 -0.83 -23.04
C LEU A 4 6.75 -1.37 -21.70
N LEU A 5 5.61 -0.82 -21.25
CA LEU A 5 4.89 -1.31 -20.07
C LEU A 5 4.37 -2.75 -20.27
N PHE A 6 3.88 -3.06 -21.45
CA PHE A 6 3.44 -4.42 -21.79
C PHE A 6 4.61 -5.41 -21.80
N PHE A 7 5.76 -4.99 -22.35
CA PHE A 7 6.97 -5.82 -22.38
C PHE A 7 7.53 -6.04 -20.96
N SER A 8 7.59 -5.00 -20.12
CA SER A 8 8.02 -5.15 -18.72
C SER A 8 7.10 -6.06 -17.92
N TYR A 9 5.78 -6.00 -18.17
CA TYR A 9 4.80 -6.89 -17.54
C TYR A 9 5.00 -8.35 -17.97
N ILE A 10 5.23 -8.61 -19.26
CA ILE A 10 5.53 -9.94 -19.77
C ILE A 10 6.83 -10.48 -19.18
N MET A 11 7.88 -9.67 -19.14
CA MET A 11 9.17 -10.07 -18.55
C MET A 11 9.02 -10.41 -17.06
N MET A 12 8.25 -9.63 -16.32
CA MET A 12 7.94 -9.92 -14.91
C MET A 12 7.15 -11.24 -14.78
N LEU A 13 6.20 -11.48 -15.66
CA LEU A 13 5.39 -12.70 -15.67
C LEU A 13 6.24 -13.93 -16.06
N LEU A 14 7.10 -13.81 -17.05
CA LEU A 14 8.07 -14.84 -17.43
C LEU A 14 9.08 -15.13 -16.31
N TYR A 15 9.55 -14.07 -15.63
CA TYR A 15 10.43 -14.22 -14.49
C TYR A 15 9.74 -14.93 -13.32
N THR A 16 8.48 -14.61 -13.01
CA THR A 16 7.72 -15.31 -11.96
C THR A 16 7.45 -16.77 -12.32
N VAL A 17 7.12 -17.05 -13.59
CA VAL A 17 6.96 -18.44 -14.09
C VAL A 17 8.31 -19.17 -14.04
N TRP A 18 9.39 -18.54 -14.43
CA TRP A 18 10.73 -19.11 -14.33
C TRP A 18 11.13 -19.40 -12.88
N LEU A 19 10.86 -18.50 -11.94
CA LEU A 19 11.04 -18.74 -10.51
C LEU A 19 10.23 -19.94 -10.04
N PHE A 20 9.00 -20.09 -10.54
CA PHE A 20 8.15 -21.24 -10.23
C PHE A 20 8.71 -22.55 -10.75
N VAL A 21 9.17 -22.59 -12.00
CA VAL A 21 9.65 -23.80 -12.68
C VAL A 21 11.07 -24.18 -12.24
N SER A 22 11.96 -23.22 -12.07
CA SER A 22 13.38 -23.46 -11.72
C SER A 22 13.57 -23.84 -10.25
N GLY A 23 12.59 -23.51 -9.38
CA GLY A 23 12.78 -23.58 -7.94
C GLY A 23 12.55 -24.92 -7.30
N ARG A 24 12.10 -26.01 -7.93
CA ARG A 24 11.64 -27.19 -7.14
C ARG A 24 11.26 -26.75 -5.73
N MET A 25 10.21 -25.93 -5.66
CA MET A 25 9.97 -24.97 -4.59
C MET A 25 10.07 -25.64 -3.22
N MET A 26 10.91 -25.10 -2.37
CA MET A 26 10.98 -25.53 -0.96
C MET A 26 9.84 -24.88 -0.16
N PHE A 27 8.63 -24.87 -0.73
CA PHE A 27 7.43 -24.39 -0.02
C PHE A 27 7.25 -25.13 1.30
N THR A 28 7.48 -26.42 1.32
CA THR A 28 7.37 -27.21 2.53
C THR A 28 8.26 -26.69 3.64
N PHE A 29 9.48 -26.28 3.34
CA PHE A 29 10.40 -25.74 4.32
C PHE A 29 9.91 -24.41 4.93
N ILE A 30 9.41 -23.48 4.10
CA ILE A 30 8.91 -22.19 4.56
C ILE A 30 7.53 -22.33 5.23
N VAL A 31 6.63 -23.16 4.66
CA VAL A 31 5.27 -23.34 5.19
C VAL A 31 5.26 -24.15 6.49
N GLN A 32 6.26 -25.00 6.72
CA GLN A 32 6.43 -25.74 7.98
C GLN A 32 6.99 -24.86 9.12
N ASP A 33 7.45 -23.63 8.83
CA ASP A 33 7.85 -22.71 9.89
C ASP A 33 6.62 -22.36 10.75
N PRO A 34 6.62 -22.67 12.07
CA PRO A 34 5.48 -22.42 12.93
C PRO A 34 5.07 -20.95 13.01
N SER A 35 5.99 -20.03 12.71
CA SER A 35 5.77 -18.59 12.77
C SER A 35 5.08 -18.03 11.50
N ILE A 36 4.98 -18.80 10.41
CA ILE A 36 4.44 -18.31 9.13
C ILE A 36 2.98 -17.87 9.25
N GLY A 37 2.16 -18.61 9.99
CA GLY A 37 0.75 -18.27 10.21
C GLY A 37 0.59 -16.94 10.95
N LEU A 38 1.41 -16.72 11.97
CA LEU A 38 1.42 -15.48 12.73
C LEU A 38 1.94 -14.31 11.87
N ALA A 39 3.00 -14.55 11.11
CA ALA A 39 3.58 -13.56 10.20
C ALA A 39 2.59 -13.13 9.10
N LEU A 40 1.83 -14.08 8.53
CA LEU A 40 0.75 -13.78 7.57
C LEU A 40 -0.32 -12.91 8.22
N THR A 41 -0.76 -13.26 9.43
CA THR A 41 -1.79 -12.51 10.16
C THR A 41 -1.36 -11.07 10.41
N TYR A 42 -0.17 -10.84 10.94
CA TYR A 42 0.35 -9.50 11.15
C TYR A 42 0.52 -8.73 9.83
N THR A 43 1.03 -9.37 8.78
CA THR A 43 1.20 -8.73 7.47
C THR A 43 -0.13 -8.27 6.90
N VAL A 44 -1.15 -9.14 6.88
CA VAL A 44 -2.48 -8.80 6.38
C VAL A 44 -3.10 -7.69 7.23
N MET A 45 -3.00 -7.79 8.56
CA MET A 45 -3.55 -6.81 9.49
C MET A 45 -2.89 -5.43 9.31
N ILE A 46 -1.56 -5.35 9.35
CA ILE A 46 -0.80 -4.10 9.19
C ILE A 46 -1.11 -3.48 7.83
N THR A 47 -1.01 -4.26 6.75
CA THR A 47 -1.24 -3.77 5.39
C THR A 47 -2.67 -3.26 5.23
N THR A 48 -3.67 -4.00 5.71
CA THR A 48 -5.09 -3.62 5.58
C THR A 48 -5.40 -2.35 6.39
N ILE A 49 -4.92 -2.25 7.63
CA ILE A 49 -5.12 -1.05 8.47
C ILE A 49 -4.41 0.15 7.82
N THR A 50 -3.19 -0.03 7.34
CA THR A 50 -2.43 1.04 6.67
C THR A 50 -3.14 1.51 5.41
N ILE A 51 -3.67 0.60 4.58
CA ILE A 51 -4.47 0.94 3.39
C ILE A 51 -5.71 1.74 3.78
N PHE A 52 -6.46 1.27 4.77
CA PHE A 52 -7.67 1.94 5.23
C PHE A 52 -7.38 3.37 5.71
N LEU A 53 -6.37 3.53 6.57
CA LEU A 53 -5.96 4.85 7.06
C LEU A 53 -5.44 5.75 5.94
N ASN A 54 -4.66 5.22 4.99
CA ASN A 54 -4.22 5.96 3.81
C ASN A 54 -5.40 6.46 2.98
N ILE A 55 -6.38 5.61 2.69
CA ILE A 55 -7.55 6.02 1.91
C ILE A 55 -8.29 7.14 2.63
N VAL A 56 -8.60 6.98 3.91
CA VAL A 56 -9.36 7.99 4.67
C VAL A 56 -8.60 9.31 4.77
N LEU A 57 -7.36 9.28 5.25
CA LEU A 57 -6.57 10.48 5.47
C LEU A 57 -6.17 11.16 4.17
N ALA A 58 -5.78 10.39 3.16
CA ALA A 58 -5.35 10.94 1.88
C ALA A 58 -6.51 11.46 1.04
N LEU A 59 -7.72 10.90 1.13
CA LEU A 59 -8.91 11.48 0.50
C LEU A 59 -9.22 12.85 1.11
N LEU A 60 -9.24 12.96 2.44
CA LEU A 60 -9.52 14.21 3.14
C LEU A 60 -8.46 15.27 2.84
N ALA A 61 -7.18 14.91 2.97
CA ALA A 61 -6.07 15.81 2.70
C ALA A 61 -6.00 16.19 1.20
N GLY A 62 -6.13 15.25 0.30
CA GLY A 62 -6.10 15.46 -1.15
C GLY A 62 -7.20 16.39 -1.62
N TRP A 63 -8.43 16.19 -1.14
CA TRP A 63 -9.53 17.12 -1.40
C TRP A 63 -9.24 18.54 -0.92
N HIS A 64 -8.79 18.67 0.34
CA HIS A 64 -8.52 19.99 0.92
C HIS A 64 -7.37 20.71 0.22
N LEU A 65 -6.38 19.99 -0.27
CA LEU A 65 -5.19 20.53 -0.92
C LEU A 65 -5.39 20.77 -2.43
N ALA A 66 -6.35 20.11 -3.08
CA ALA A 66 -6.61 20.29 -4.51
C ALA A 66 -6.91 21.74 -4.89
N GLY A 67 -7.74 22.44 -4.09
CA GLY A 67 -8.06 23.86 -4.33
C GLY A 67 -6.99 24.87 -3.88
N LYS A 68 -5.85 24.41 -3.34
CA LYS A 68 -4.81 25.27 -2.73
C LYS A 68 -3.44 24.97 -3.33
N LEU A 69 -3.14 25.56 -4.47
CA LEU A 69 -1.83 25.48 -5.13
C LEU A 69 -0.79 26.32 -4.35
N ARG A 70 -0.36 25.87 -3.19
CA ARG A 70 0.75 26.47 -2.43
C ARG A 70 1.89 25.48 -2.33
N LEU A 71 3.07 25.85 -2.80
CA LEU A 71 4.32 25.09 -2.73
C LEU A 71 4.60 24.51 -1.34
N TRP A 72 4.29 25.29 -0.29
CA TRP A 72 4.48 24.88 1.10
C TRP A 72 3.68 23.63 1.49
N HIS A 73 2.46 23.45 0.95
CA HIS A 73 1.67 22.25 1.24
C HIS A 73 2.32 21.00 0.66
N ASP A 74 2.87 21.09 -0.56
CA ASP A 74 3.56 19.98 -1.18
C ASP A 74 4.86 19.66 -0.45
N VAL A 75 5.61 20.66 -0.01
CA VAL A 75 6.82 20.50 0.80
C VAL A 75 6.48 19.76 2.12
N PHE A 76 5.43 20.19 2.84
CA PHE A 76 5.02 19.53 4.08
C PHE A 76 4.58 18.08 3.87
N VAL A 77 3.81 17.81 2.81
CA VAL A 77 3.38 16.45 2.47
C VAL A 77 4.57 15.55 2.11
N LEU A 78 5.57 16.08 1.40
CA LEU A 78 6.73 15.32 0.94
C LEU A 78 7.88 15.30 1.95
N LEU A 79 7.83 16.13 3.01
CA LEU A 79 8.88 16.21 4.02
C LEU A 79 9.30 14.86 4.60
N PRO A 80 8.36 13.94 4.95
CA PRO A 80 8.72 12.62 5.45
C PRO A 80 9.55 11.79 4.48
N LEU A 81 9.44 12.04 3.17
CA LEU A 81 10.18 11.29 2.15
C LEU A 81 11.60 11.82 1.95
N ILE A 82 11.86 13.07 2.34
CA ILE A 82 13.19 13.70 2.24
C ILE A 82 14.08 13.24 3.40
N LEU A 83 13.48 12.94 4.54
CA LEU A 83 14.21 12.51 5.72
C LEU A 83 14.70 11.07 5.56
N PRO A 84 15.97 10.78 5.89
CA PRO A 84 16.45 9.39 5.93
C PRO A 84 15.63 8.57 6.91
N VAL A 85 14.90 7.57 6.41
CA VAL A 85 13.99 6.75 7.22
C VAL A 85 14.68 6.16 8.43
N ILE A 86 15.94 5.72 8.30
CA ILE A 86 16.75 5.15 9.38
C ILE A 86 16.96 6.17 10.52
N ALA A 87 17.19 7.44 10.19
CA ALA A 87 17.34 8.50 11.20
C ALA A 87 16.03 8.78 11.94
N VAL A 88 14.92 8.77 11.20
CA VAL A 88 13.58 8.98 11.75
C VAL A 88 13.15 7.82 12.66
N MET A 89 13.52 6.58 12.30
CA MET A 89 13.21 5.39 13.11
C MET A 89 13.70 5.52 14.55
N GLY A 90 14.95 5.96 14.76
CA GLY A 90 15.51 6.15 16.09
C GLY A 90 14.73 7.16 16.92
N GLY A 91 14.34 8.29 16.30
CA GLY A 91 13.51 9.30 16.97
C GLY A 91 12.12 8.78 17.36
N ILE A 92 11.47 8.03 16.46
CA ILE A 92 10.16 7.42 16.75
C ILE A 92 10.29 6.38 17.86
N GLN A 93 11.32 5.53 17.83
CA GLN A 93 11.53 4.53 18.88
C GLN A 93 11.73 5.19 20.25
N LEU A 94 12.53 6.26 20.33
CA LEU A 94 12.69 7.02 21.56
C LEU A 94 11.36 7.64 22.02
N ALA A 95 10.57 8.20 21.14
CA ALA A 95 9.26 8.74 21.48
C ALA A 95 8.31 7.66 22.00
N LEU A 96 8.30 6.46 21.39
CA LEU A 96 7.50 5.32 21.84
C LEU A 96 7.95 4.82 23.23
N LEU A 97 9.27 4.83 23.49
CA LEU A 97 9.81 4.53 24.81
C LEU A 97 9.36 5.53 25.87
N TRP A 98 9.38 6.83 25.57
CA TRP A 98 8.95 7.88 26.52
C TRP A 98 7.47 7.80 26.87
N ILE A 99 6.61 7.40 25.92
CA ILE A 99 5.18 7.22 26.19
C ILE A 99 4.83 5.82 26.71
N GLY A 100 5.83 4.95 26.92
CA GLY A 100 5.65 3.65 27.54
C GLY A 100 5.06 2.55 26.65
N ILE A 101 5.12 2.71 25.31
CA ILE A 101 4.64 1.74 24.32
C ILE A 101 5.73 1.33 23.32
N PRO A 102 6.95 0.94 23.78
CA PRO A 102 7.96 0.42 22.87
C PRO A 102 7.48 -0.90 22.24
N ASP A 103 8.03 -1.22 21.07
CA ASP A 103 7.83 -2.50 20.38
C ASP A 103 6.35 -2.86 20.15
N HIS A 104 5.53 -1.84 19.97
CA HIS A 104 4.08 -1.98 19.86
C HIS A 104 3.60 -1.83 18.41
N LEU A 105 2.54 -2.56 18.07
CA LEU A 105 1.90 -2.52 16.73
C LEU A 105 1.56 -1.10 16.27
N ILE A 106 1.17 -0.22 17.19
CA ILE A 106 0.86 1.19 16.87
C ILE A 106 2.09 1.90 16.29
N GLY A 107 3.28 1.68 16.85
CA GLY A 107 4.53 2.25 16.32
C GLY A 107 4.80 1.78 14.89
N VAL A 108 4.62 0.49 14.63
CA VAL A 108 4.77 -0.08 13.28
C VAL A 108 3.75 0.55 12.31
N LEU A 109 2.48 0.67 12.71
CA LEU A 109 1.44 1.29 11.87
C LEU A 109 1.74 2.75 11.58
N LEU A 110 2.20 3.53 12.57
CA LEU A 110 2.54 4.94 12.39
C LEU A 110 3.65 5.12 11.36
N ILE A 111 4.70 4.30 11.41
CA ILE A 111 5.81 4.44 10.47
C ILE A 111 5.43 3.97 9.07
N HIS A 112 4.64 2.90 8.93
CA HIS A 112 4.10 2.48 7.64
C HIS A 112 3.25 3.58 7.02
N LEU A 113 2.41 4.22 7.82
CA LEU A 113 1.57 5.34 7.39
C LEU A 113 2.42 6.55 7.00
N MET A 114 3.43 6.90 7.80
CA MET A 114 4.34 8.02 7.53
C MET A 114 5.01 7.91 6.16
N VAL A 115 5.41 6.70 5.75
CA VAL A 115 6.08 6.48 4.46
C VAL A 115 5.09 6.43 3.30
N THR A 116 3.87 5.89 3.51
CA THR A 116 2.91 5.66 2.44
C THR A 116 1.94 6.83 2.21
N LEU A 117 1.61 7.58 3.27
CA LEU A 117 0.61 8.64 3.22
C LEU A 117 0.94 9.78 2.24
N PRO A 118 2.19 10.28 2.13
CA PRO A 118 2.54 11.31 1.18
C PRO A 118 2.20 10.95 -0.27
N PHE A 119 2.51 9.72 -0.68
CA PHE A 119 2.18 9.22 -2.02
C PHE A 119 0.67 9.17 -2.24
N SER A 120 -0.07 8.66 -1.26
CA SER A 120 -1.52 8.54 -1.32
C SER A 120 -2.19 9.92 -1.43
N ILE A 121 -1.71 10.92 -0.68
CA ILE A 121 -2.19 12.30 -0.76
C ILE A 121 -1.96 12.88 -2.15
N GLN A 122 -0.77 12.71 -2.73
CA GLN A 122 -0.46 13.24 -4.07
C GLN A 122 -1.35 12.58 -5.15
N ILE A 123 -1.61 11.28 -5.06
CA ILE A 123 -2.48 10.58 -6.00
C ILE A 123 -3.90 11.16 -5.96
N PHE A 124 -4.48 11.32 -4.77
CA PHE A 124 -5.84 11.87 -4.65
C PHE A 124 -5.88 13.37 -4.95
N LYS A 125 -4.90 14.15 -4.51
CA LYS A 125 -4.80 15.58 -4.83
C LYS A 125 -4.81 15.81 -6.34
N ASN A 126 -3.95 15.12 -7.08
CA ASN A 126 -3.87 15.25 -8.54
C ASN A 126 -5.19 14.84 -9.20
N ARG A 127 -5.81 13.77 -8.72
CA ARG A 127 -7.11 13.33 -9.26
C ARG A 127 -8.23 14.33 -8.99
N PHE A 128 -8.27 14.94 -7.80
CA PHE A 128 -9.25 15.97 -7.50
C PHE A 128 -9.03 17.23 -8.35
N LEU A 129 -7.79 17.64 -8.62
CA LEU A 129 -7.47 18.76 -9.53
C LEU A 129 -8.01 18.51 -10.97
N GLU A 130 -7.85 17.29 -11.48
CA GLU A 130 -8.43 16.90 -12.77
C GLU A 130 -9.97 16.98 -12.73
N LEU A 131 -10.58 16.46 -11.66
CA LEU A 131 -12.04 16.45 -11.51
C LEU A 131 -12.63 17.84 -11.32
N GLU A 132 -11.94 18.78 -10.69
CA GLU A 132 -12.39 20.19 -10.56
C GLU A 132 -12.61 20.85 -11.93
N GLN A 133 -11.88 20.43 -12.97
CA GLN A 133 -12.05 20.93 -14.34
C GLN A 133 -13.24 20.28 -15.05
N GLU A 134 -13.59 19.04 -14.73
CA GLU A 134 -14.64 18.25 -15.38
C GLU A 134 -16.02 18.38 -14.72
N ILE A 135 -16.05 18.52 -13.40
CA ILE A 135 -17.27 18.42 -12.57
C ILE A 135 -18.21 19.64 -12.58
N PRO A 136 -17.77 20.92 -12.77
CA PRO A 136 -18.70 22.06 -12.71
C PRO A 136 -19.92 21.91 -13.64
N SER A 137 -19.74 21.22 -14.75
CA SER A 137 -20.84 20.90 -15.68
C SER A 137 -21.76 19.78 -15.17
N LEU A 138 -21.18 18.78 -14.49
CA LEU A 138 -21.92 17.61 -13.97
C LEU A 138 -22.69 17.95 -12.68
N VAL A 139 -22.11 18.73 -11.77
CA VAL A 139 -22.76 19.13 -10.50
C VAL A 139 -24.00 19.97 -10.74
N ARG A 140 -24.03 20.82 -11.79
CA ARG A 140 -25.23 21.59 -12.16
C ARG A 140 -26.38 20.72 -12.66
N LEU A 141 -26.07 19.55 -13.23
CA LEU A 141 -27.05 18.56 -13.70
C LEU A 141 -27.64 17.72 -12.56
N PHE A 142 -26.84 17.45 -11.53
CA PHE A 142 -27.28 16.68 -10.35
C PHE A 142 -27.77 17.63 -9.26
N LYS A 143 -29.08 17.93 -9.24
CA LYS A 143 -29.76 18.58 -8.09
C LYS A 143 -29.78 17.68 -6.84
N GLY A 144 -28.83 16.75 -6.72
CA GLY A 144 -28.78 15.72 -5.67
C GLY A 144 -28.08 16.17 -4.39
N SER A 145 -28.31 15.40 -3.31
CA SER A 145 -27.62 15.60 -2.05
C SER A 145 -26.10 15.33 -2.18
N LEU A 146 -25.28 15.90 -1.30
CA LEU A 146 -23.84 15.64 -1.24
C LEU A 146 -23.52 14.13 -1.21
N LYS A 147 -24.32 13.35 -0.48
CA LYS A 147 -24.19 11.90 -0.41
C LYS A 147 -24.37 11.22 -1.77
N THR A 148 -25.36 11.64 -2.52
CA THR A 148 -25.62 11.11 -3.89
C THR A 148 -24.44 11.43 -4.80
N MET A 149 -23.92 12.65 -4.74
CA MET A 149 -22.74 13.07 -5.51
C MET A 149 -21.51 12.24 -5.18
N TRP A 150 -21.25 11.97 -3.89
CA TRP A 150 -20.11 11.14 -3.49
C TRP A 150 -20.24 9.70 -4.00
N ILE A 151 -21.40 9.08 -3.88
CA ILE A 151 -21.60 7.67 -4.25
C ILE A 151 -21.61 7.50 -5.77
N PHE A 152 -22.34 8.34 -6.49
CA PHE A 152 -22.61 8.13 -7.92
C PHE A 152 -21.63 8.85 -8.85
N VAL A 153 -20.94 9.89 -8.38
CA VAL A 153 -20.00 10.66 -9.20
C VAL A 153 -18.55 10.43 -8.73
N TYR A 154 -18.23 10.83 -7.51
CA TYR A 154 -16.84 10.78 -7.04
C TYR A 154 -16.31 9.35 -6.92
N PHE A 155 -17.06 8.42 -6.32
CA PHE A 155 -16.58 7.06 -6.12
C PHE A 155 -16.19 6.35 -7.44
N PRO A 156 -17.00 6.33 -8.50
CA PRO A 156 -16.61 5.75 -9.78
C PRO A 156 -15.39 6.44 -10.42
N LEU A 157 -15.33 7.78 -10.33
CA LEU A 157 -14.23 8.57 -10.90
C LEU A 157 -12.92 8.42 -10.13
N LEU A 158 -12.98 8.24 -8.80
CA LEU A 158 -11.81 8.02 -7.93
C LEU A 158 -11.36 6.56 -7.89
N SER A 159 -12.12 5.63 -8.44
CA SER A 159 -11.84 4.19 -8.33
C SER A 159 -10.48 3.76 -8.89
N GLY A 160 -9.99 4.42 -9.95
CA GLY A 160 -8.64 4.20 -10.49
C GLY A 160 -7.57 4.64 -9.50
N SER A 161 -7.73 5.83 -8.91
CA SER A 161 -6.83 6.35 -7.87
C SER A 161 -6.87 5.51 -6.59
N LEU A 162 -8.06 5.04 -6.17
CA LEU A 162 -8.20 4.09 -5.07
C LEU A 162 -7.39 2.82 -5.31
N TYR A 163 -7.52 2.22 -6.50
CA TYR A 163 -6.74 1.04 -6.86
C TYR A 163 -5.23 1.31 -6.81
N THR A 164 -4.79 2.44 -7.37
CA THR A 164 -3.36 2.84 -7.35
C THR A 164 -2.85 3.02 -5.93
N VAL A 165 -3.61 3.70 -5.05
CA VAL A 165 -3.25 3.87 -3.63
C VAL A 165 -3.12 2.53 -2.94
N VAL A 166 -4.06 1.61 -3.13
CA VAL A 166 -4.00 0.29 -2.51
C VAL A 166 -2.78 -0.50 -2.96
N VAL A 167 -2.54 -0.59 -4.27
CA VAL A 167 -1.39 -1.32 -4.81
C VAL A 167 -0.08 -0.71 -4.30
N LEU A 168 0.05 0.61 -4.39
CA LEU A 168 1.27 1.30 -3.95
C LEU A 168 1.51 1.14 -2.44
N THR A 169 0.46 1.33 -1.62
CA THR A 169 0.55 1.12 -0.17
C THR A 169 0.95 -0.32 0.17
N THR A 170 0.38 -1.30 -0.53
CA THR A 170 0.73 -2.72 -0.34
C THR A 170 2.20 -2.97 -0.64
N VAL A 171 2.68 -2.51 -1.81
CA VAL A 171 4.08 -2.69 -2.22
C VAL A 171 5.03 -2.04 -1.23
N ILE A 172 4.78 -0.78 -0.86
CA ILE A 172 5.62 -0.05 0.09
C ILE A 172 5.55 -0.73 1.47
N SER A 173 4.37 -1.06 1.97
CA SER A 173 4.20 -1.72 3.29
C SER A 173 4.94 -3.05 3.36
N LEU A 174 4.85 -3.89 2.34
CA LEU A 174 5.58 -5.16 2.27
C LEU A 174 7.09 -4.97 2.12
N SER A 175 7.57 -3.84 1.59
CA SER A 175 9.01 -3.56 1.48
C SER A 175 9.63 -3.04 2.78
N GLN A 176 8.83 -2.70 3.81
CA GLN A 176 9.28 -2.07 5.07
C GLN A 176 9.80 -3.08 6.11
N TYR A 177 10.61 -4.04 5.68
CA TYR A 177 11.15 -5.06 6.57
C TYR A 177 11.99 -4.47 7.72
N ALA A 178 12.98 -3.64 7.39
CA ALA A 178 13.94 -3.12 8.38
C ALA A 178 13.25 -2.24 9.43
N ILE A 179 12.30 -1.42 8.99
CA ILE A 179 11.50 -0.55 9.86
C ILE A 179 10.63 -1.37 10.79
N THR A 180 9.93 -2.37 10.24
CA THR A 180 9.05 -3.24 11.02
C THR A 180 9.83 -4.03 12.06
N ALA A 181 11.00 -4.56 11.69
CA ALA A 181 11.86 -5.28 12.61
C ALA A 181 12.39 -4.39 13.74
N PHE A 182 12.80 -3.15 13.41
CA PHE A 182 13.36 -2.22 14.39
C PHE A 182 12.30 -1.67 15.35
N ILE A 183 11.18 -1.13 14.82
CA ILE A 183 10.12 -0.50 15.63
C ILE A 183 9.28 -1.54 16.36
N GLY A 184 9.12 -2.74 15.78
CA GLY A 184 8.39 -3.85 16.39
C GLY A 184 9.24 -4.68 17.37
N GLY A 185 10.53 -4.34 17.57
CA GLY A 185 11.42 -5.03 18.50
C GLY A 185 11.55 -6.54 18.24
N GLY A 186 11.27 -7.01 17.04
CA GLY A 186 11.21 -8.43 16.71
C GLY A 186 9.94 -9.16 17.22
N LEU A 187 9.07 -8.49 17.96
CA LEU A 187 7.85 -9.08 18.54
C LEU A 187 6.67 -9.10 17.54
N ILE A 188 6.80 -8.36 16.44
CA ILE A 188 5.77 -8.24 15.39
C ILE A 188 6.30 -8.90 14.11
N PRO A 189 6.19 -10.24 14.00
CA PRO A 189 6.64 -10.93 12.81
C PRO A 189 5.74 -10.59 11.63
N THR A 190 6.34 -10.17 10.52
CA THR A 190 5.67 -10.05 9.23
C THR A 190 6.28 -11.04 8.25
N VAL A 191 5.59 -11.33 7.16
CA VAL A 191 6.13 -12.23 6.13
C VAL A 191 7.49 -11.72 5.63
N THR A 192 7.65 -10.41 5.48
CA THR A 192 8.92 -9.82 5.04
C THR A 192 10.01 -9.93 6.10
N THR A 193 9.71 -9.75 7.40
CA THR A 193 10.69 -9.94 8.47
C THR A 193 11.08 -11.41 8.63
N LEU A 194 10.14 -12.33 8.41
CA LEU A 194 10.39 -13.77 8.43
C LEU A 194 11.23 -14.23 7.21
N LEU A 195 10.88 -13.76 6.01
CA LEU A 195 11.54 -14.20 4.79
C LEU A 195 12.88 -13.52 4.52
N PHE A 196 13.16 -12.37 5.15
CA PHE A 196 14.39 -11.62 4.90
C PHE A 196 15.68 -12.42 5.16
N PRO A 197 15.82 -13.20 6.25
CA PRO A 197 16.98 -14.06 6.43
C PRO A 197 17.14 -15.10 5.33
N TYR A 198 16.03 -15.60 4.79
CA TYR A 198 16.03 -16.57 3.69
C TYR A 198 16.49 -15.95 2.37
N LEU A 199 16.25 -14.65 2.15
CA LEU A 199 16.77 -13.93 0.97
C LEU A 199 18.29 -13.82 0.96
N GLN A 200 18.94 -13.95 2.12
CA GLN A 200 20.39 -13.95 2.28
C GLN A 200 20.99 -15.36 2.28
N SER A 201 20.16 -16.38 2.09
CA SER A 201 20.62 -17.77 2.07
C SER A 201 21.50 -18.05 0.86
N SER A 202 22.54 -18.87 1.03
CA SER A 202 23.33 -19.41 -0.06
C SER A 202 22.54 -20.45 -0.91
N ASN A 203 21.41 -20.93 -0.42
CA ASN A 203 20.55 -21.84 -1.14
C ASN A 203 19.59 -21.06 -2.06
N SER A 204 19.88 -21.06 -3.35
CA SER A 204 19.08 -20.35 -4.36
C SER A 204 17.62 -20.78 -4.41
N TYR A 205 17.27 -22.03 -4.08
CA TYR A 205 15.89 -22.48 -4.06
C TYR A 205 15.06 -21.81 -2.96
N ILE A 206 15.65 -21.60 -1.78
CA ILE A 206 15.01 -20.90 -0.68
C ILE A 206 14.80 -19.43 -1.06
N VAL A 207 15.82 -18.79 -1.65
CA VAL A 207 15.72 -17.39 -2.13
C VAL A 207 14.61 -17.25 -3.16
N HIS A 208 14.57 -18.11 -4.17
CA HIS A 208 13.54 -18.07 -5.22
C HIS A 208 12.14 -18.25 -4.65
N THR A 209 11.97 -19.21 -3.71
CA THR A 209 10.66 -19.45 -3.06
C THR A 209 10.22 -18.23 -2.26
N SER A 210 11.14 -17.60 -1.51
CA SER A 210 10.83 -16.39 -0.72
C SER A 210 10.41 -15.21 -1.60
N VAL A 211 11.14 -14.96 -2.69
CA VAL A 211 10.79 -13.89 -3.67
C VAL A 211 9.43 -14.18 -4.31
N PHE A 212 9.18 -15.43 -4.70
CA PHE A 212 7.91 -15.82 -5.29
C PHE A 212 6.73 -15.58 -4.33
N LEU A 213 6.87 -15.94 -3.05
CA LEU A 213 5.84 -15.71 -2.04
C LEU A 213 5.53 -14.23 -1.87
N LEU A 214 6.56 -13.36 -1.81
CA LEU A 214 6.36 -11.91 -1.71
C LEU A 214 5.62 -11.34 -2.93
N ILE A 215 6.05 -11.71 -4.14
CA ILE A 215 5.39 -11.27 -5.38
C ILE A 215 3.94 -11.77 -5.43
N THR A 216 3.70 -13.01 -5.03
CA THR A 216 2.35 -13.60 -5.00
C THR A 216 1.45 -12.87 -4.02
N MET A 217 1.94 -12.49 -2.83
CA MET A 217 1.17 -11.70 -1.87
C MET A 217 0.76 -10.34 -2.44
N ILE A 218 1.70 -9.62 -3.09
CA ILE A 218 1.38 -8.34 -3.75
C ILE A 218 0.30 -8.55 -4.82
N GLY A 219 0.46 -9.58 -5.64
CA GLY A 219 -0.51 -9.93 -6.69
C GLY A 219 -1.90 -10.26 -6.15
N LEU A 220 -1.98 -11.04 -5.06
CA LEU A 220 -3.24 -11.39 -4.40
C LEU A 220 -3.94 -10.16 -3.82
N PHE A 221 -3.22 -9.27 -3.13
CA PHE A 221 -3.78 -8.01 -2.64
C PHE A 221 -4.29 -7.12 -3.77
N ALA A 222 -3.51 -6.95 -4.83
CA ALA A 222 -3.90 -6.16 -6.00
C ALA A 222 -5.15 -6.74 -6.69
N LEU A 223 -5.20 -8.06 -6.88
CA LEU A 223 -6.35 -8.75 -7.48
C LEU A 223 -7.60 -8.63 -6.61
N PHE A 224 -7.48 -8.90 -5.32
CA PHE A 224 -8.58 -8.79 -4.35
C PHE A 224 -9.20 -7.39 -4.38
N MET A 225 -8.37 -6.34 -4.33
CA MET A 225 -8.85 -4.97 -4.38
C MET A 225 -9.46 -4.58 -5.72
N LYS A 226 -8.89 -5.07 -6.85
CA LYS A 226 -9.49 -4.89 -8.17
C LYS A 226 -10.89 -5.50 -8.24
N LEU A 227 -11.08 -6.68 -7.68
CA LEU A 227 -12.37 -7.35 -7.61
C LEU A 227 -13.37 -6.55 -6.74
N LEU A 228 -12.97 -6.11 -5.55
CA LEU A 228 -13.83 -5.29 -4.67
C LEU A 228 -14.28 -4.00 -5.36
N ILE A 229 -13.36 -3.26 -5.98
CA ILE A 229 -13.68 -2.03 -6.71
C ILE A 229 -14.60 -2.32 -7.90
N SER A 230 -14.37 -3.40 -8.63
CA SER A 230 -15.21 -3.81 -9.76
C SER A 230 -16.64 -4.15 -9.33
N ILE A 231 -16.80 -4.90 -8.24
CA ILE A 231 -18.10 -5.22 -7.67
C ILE A 231 -18.82 -3.94 -7.20
N SER A 232 -18.12 -3.07 -6.47
CA SER A 232 -18.70 -1.81 -6.00
C SER A 232 -19.16 -0.91 -7.16
N LYS A 233 -18.41 -0.85 -8.26
CA LYS A 233 -18.83 -0.12 -9.46
C LYS A 233 -20.10 -0.71 -10.07
N LYS A 234 -20.18 -2.04 -10.23
CA LYS A 234 -21.38 -2.69 -10.78
C LYS A 234 -22.61 -2.42 -9.92
N VAL A 235 -22.47 -2.47 -8.59
CA VAL A 235 -23.55 -2.13 -7.67
C VAL A 235 -24.00 -0.68 -7.86
N VAL A 236 -23.08 0.28 -7.94
CA VAL A 236 -23.42 1.70 -8.17
C VAL A 236 -24.12 1.88 -9.51
N THR A 237 -23.65 1.23 -10.58
CA THR A 237 -24.29 1.34 -11.91
C THR A 237 -25.64 0.62 -12.01
N SER A 238 -25.97 -0.33 -11.14
CA SER A 238 -27.27 -0.99 -11.10
C SER A 238 -28.36 -0.15 -10.42
N PHE A 239 -28.01 0.93 -9.73
CA PHE A 239 -28.93 1.89 -9.11
C PHE A 239 -29.15 3.16 -9.95
N LEU A 240 -28.47 3.27 -11.10
CA LEU A 240 -28.66 4.33 -12.11
C LEU A 240 -29.54 3.86 -13.25
#